data_8a391ef34714985cdfec90a31943c283
#
_entry.id   8a391ef34714985cdfec90a31943c283
#
_cell.length_a   1.000
_cell.length_b   1.000
_cell.length_c   1.000
_cell.angle_alpha   90.00
_cell.angle_beta   90.00
_cell.angle_gamma   90.00
#
_symmetry.space_group_name_H-M   'P 1'
#
loop_
_entity.id
_entity.type
_entity.pdbx_description
1 polymer ?
#
loop_
_entity_poly.entity_id
_entity_poly.type
_entity_poly.pdbx_seq_one_letter_code
_entity_poly.pdbx_strand_id
1 'polypeptide(L)'
;RYLIDDTCALLGKIYVYGAIRAFDGQVAVFHYNGGKGYRDLYPDEETMLSMPHPPKGVLGVTPGIVGCAEANEVIKIICGYGEVLVDRLWQIDLKTMVTYTISL
;
A
#
# COMPACT_ATOMS: atom_id res chain seq x y z
N ARG A 1 -7.20 0.57 8.48
CA ARG A 1 -6.82 1.15 7.17
C ARG A 1 -7.88 2.07 6.60
N TYR A 2 -9.16 1.72 6.73
CA TYR A 2 -10.25 2.59 6.27
C TYR A 2 -10.28 3.91 7.03
N LEU A 3 -10.07 3.89 8.35
CA LEU A 3 -10.01 5.11 9.15
C LEU A 3 -8.88 6.03 8.71
N ILE A 4 -7.70 5.46 8.45
CA ILE A 4 -6.54 6.22 7.97
C ILE A 4 -6.83 6.81 6.59
N ASP A 5 -7.39 6.02 5.70
CA ASP A 5 -7.73 6.45 4.35
C ASP A 5 -8.73 7.60 4.36
N ASP A 6 -9.83 7.45 5.10
CA ASP A 6 -10.86 8.47 5.21
C ASP A 6 -10.32 9.76 5.84
N THR A 7 -9.49 9.64 6.86
CA THR A 7 -8.89 10.79 7.54
C THR A 7 -7.93 11.53 6.61
N CYS A 8 -7.10 10.80 5.87
CA CYS A 8 -6.20 11.40 4.89
C CYS A 8 -6.96 12.11 3.78
N ALA A 9 -8.04 11.51 3.27
CA ALA A 9 -8.88 12.13 2.27
C ALA A 9 -9.50 13.43 2.79
N LEU A 10 -10.05 13.40 4.00
CA LEU A 10 -10.69 14.57 4.62
C LEU A 10 -9.70 15.72 4.84
N LEU A 11 -8.48 15.41 5.27
CA LEU A 11 -7.46 16.39 5.59
C LEU A 11 -6.57 16.78 4.40
N GLY A 12 -6.80 16.19 3.23
CA GLY A 12 -5.98 16.43 2.05
C GLY A 12 -4.55 15.93 2.20
N LYS A 13 -4.35 14.83 2.93
CA LYS A 13 -3.04 14.24 3.16
C LYS A 13 -2.78 13.07 2.23
N ILE A 14 -1.52 12.91 1.83
CA ILE A 14 -1.06 11.76 1.08
C ILE A 14 -0.93 10.57 2.03
N TYR A 15 -1.39 9.41 1.60
CA TYR A 15 -1.27 8.17 2.36
C TYR A 15 -0.37 7.20 1.60
N VAL A 16 0.84 7.00 2.11
CA VAL A 16 1.74 5.97 1.58
C VAL A 16 1.37 4.67 2.28
N TYR A 17 0.73 3.79 1.54
CA TYR A 17 0.15 2.55 2.03
C TYR A 17 1.10 1.39 1.83
N GLY A 18 1.25 0.56 2.85
CA GLY A 18 1.96 -0.70 2.77
C GLY A 18 1.22 -1.77 3.57
N ALA A 19 1.21 -2.97 3.07
CA ALA A 19 0.63 -4.13 3.76
C ALA A 19 1.49 -5.36 3.49
N ILE A 20 1.54 -6.24 4.48
CA ILE A 20 2.30 -7.48 4.40
C ILE A 20 1.44 -8.66 4.81
N ARG A 21 1.77 -9.82 4.26
CA ARG A 21 1.16 -11.10 4.64
C ARG A 21 2.20 -12.19 4.39
N ALA A 22 2.68 -12.83 5.46
CA ALA A 22 3.68 -13.91 5.37
C ALA A 22 4.84 -13.59 4.42
N PHE A 23 4.73 -13.96 3.14
CA PHE A 23 5.75 -13.77 2.12
C PHE A 23 5.38 -12.73 1.07
N ASP A 24 4.22 -12.10 1.20
CA ASP A 24 3.70 -11.16 0.21
C ASP A 24 3.69 -9.73 0.77
N GLY A 25 3.93 -8.77 -0.10
CA GLY A 25 3.85 -7.36 0.26
C GLY A 25 3.22 -6.53 -0.84
N GLN A 26 2.64 -5.41 -0.45
CA GLN A 26 2.06 -4.46 -1.40
C GLN A 26 2.29 -3.04 -0.92
N VAL A 27 2.47 -2.14 -1.88
CA VAL A 27 2.69 -0.71 -1.64
C VAL A 27 1.90 0.10 -2.66
N ALA A 28 1.30 1.19 -2.20
CA ALA A 28 0.62 2.14 -3.07
C ALA A 28 0.70 3.53 -2.45
N VAL A 29 0.47 4.55 -3.25
CA VAL A 29 0.36 5.93 -2.77
C VAL A 29 -1.06 6.40 -3.03
N PHE A 30 -1.78 6.69 -1.97
CA PHE A 30 -3.18 7.12 -2.03
C PHE A 30 -3.30 8.64 -1.83
N HIS A 31 -4.31 9.22 -2.46
CA HIS A 31 -4.65 10.65 -2.32
C HIS A 31 -3.52 11.59 -2.75
N TYR A 32 -2.73 11.18 -3.72
CA TYR A 32 -1.67 12.01 -4.28
C TYR A 32 -2.20 12.71 -5.54
N ASN A 33 -2.21 14.05 -5.53
CA ASN A 33 -2.68 14.87 -6.64
C ASN A 33 -4.05 14.44 -7.19
N GLY A 34 -5.01 14.19 -6.30
CA GLY A 34 -6.34 13.73 -6.70
C GLY A 34 -6.42 12.26 -7.06
N GLY A 35 -5.38 11.48 -6.76
CA GLY A 35 -5.34 10.05 -7.02
C GLY A 35 -6.32 9.25 -6.16
N LYS A 36 -6.43 7.96 -6.46
CA LYS A 36 -7.33 7.04 -5.78
C LYS A 36 -6.88 6.76 -4.35
N GLY A 37 -7.78 6.21 -3.55
CA GLY A 37 -7.56 5.86 -2.17
C GLY A 37 -7.73 4.36 -1.91
N TYR A 38 -7.59 3.98 -0.64
CA TYR A 38 -7.72 2.59 -0.21
C TYR A 38 -9.10 2.00 -0.54
N ARG A 39 -10.16 2.81 -0.45
CA ARG A 39 -11.51 2.37 -0.80
C ARG A 39 -11.69 2.04 -2.27
N ASP A 40 -10.88 2.60 -3.14
CA ASP A 40 -10.88 2.25 -4.56
C ASP A 40 -10.25 0.87 -4.80
N LEU A 41 -9.30 0.48 -3.95
CA LEU A 41 -8.68 -0.84 -3.98
C LEU A 41 -9.60 -1.91 -3.34
N TYR A 42 -10.19 -1.58 -2.18
CA TYR A 42 -11.08 -2.47 -1.43
C TYR A 42 -12.37 -1.74 -1.08
N PRO A 43 -13.32 -1.65 -2.02
CA PRO A 43 -14.53 -0.84 -1.83
C PRO A 43 -15.52 -1.41 -0.83
N ASP A 44 -15.48 -2.71 -0.56
CA ASP A 44 -16.40 -3.37 0.36
C ASP A 44 -15.79 -3.48 1.77
N GLU A 45 -16.00 -2.43 2.57
CA GLU A 45 -15.49 -2.36 3.94
C GLU A 45 -16.04 -3.48 4.83
N GLU A 46 -17.33 -3.80 4.71
CA GLU A 46 -17.94 -4.84 5.54
C GLU A 46 -17.32 -6.20 5.28
N THR A 47 -17.13 -6.55 4.03
CA THR A 47 -16.46 -7.80 3.66
C THR A 47 -15.05 -7.85 4.19
N MET A 48 -14.30 -6.76 4.03
CA MET A 48 -12.91 -6.69 4.50
C MET A 48 -12.82 -6.80 6.02
N LEU A 49 -13.69 -6.13 6.76
CA LEU A 49 -13.69 -6.17 8.22
C LEU A 49 -14.17 -7.52 8.76
N SER A 50 -14.97 -8.26 8.02
CA SER A 50 -15.47 -9.58 8.41
C SER A 50 -14.55 -10.73 8.03
N MET A 51 -13.53 -10.49 7.23
CA MET A 51 -12.57 -11.52 6.83
C MET A 51 -11.75 -12.00 8.03
N PRO A 52 -11.48 -13.34 8.11
CA PRO A 52 -10.59 -13.84 9.15
C PRO A 52 -9.21 -13.17 9.06
N HIS A 53 -8.63 -12.89 10.21
CA HIS A 53 -7.26 -12.41 10.25
C HIS A 53 -6.32 -13.51 9.76
N PRO A 54 -5.30 -13.20 8.92
CA PRO A 54 -4.33 -14.19 8.52
C PRO A 54 -3.55 -14.71 9.75
N PRO A 55 -2.97 -15.91 9.66
CA PRO A 55 -2.14 -16.42 10.73
C PRO A 55 -1.08 -15.41 11.14
N LYS A 56 -0.86 -15.27 12.45
CA LYS A 56 0.21 -14.43 12.97
C LYS A 56 1.54 -15.09 12.64
N GLY A 57 2.44 -14.35 12.11
CA GLY A 57 3.75 -14.82 11.74
C GLY A 57 4.09 -14.33 10.34
N VAL A 58 5.19 -13.63 10.25
CA VAL A 58 5.67 -13.01 9.03
C VAL A 58 7.16 -13.27 8.95
N LEU A 59 7.62 -13.63 7.75
CA LEU A 59 9.06 -13.66 7.50
C LEU A 59 9.64 -12.27 7.75
N GLY A 60 10.69 -12.17 8.58
CA GLY A 60 11.20 -10.88 9.04
C GLY A 60 11.65 -9.94 7.93
N VAL A 61 12.06 -10.46 6.77
CA VAL A 61 12.47 -9.62 5.64
C VAL A 61 11.28 -8.98 4.91
N THR A 62 10.06 -9.52 5.07
CA THR A 62 8.87 -9.00 4.38
C THR A 62 8.58 -7.55 4.78
N PRO A 63 8.45 -7.20 6.08
CA PRO A 63 8.27 -5.80 6.45
C PRO A 63 9.48 -4.92 6.11
N GLY A 64 10.68 -5.49 6.08
CA GLY A 64 11.89 -4.76 5.68
C GLY A 64 11.81 -4.28 4.23
N ILE A 65 11.47 -5.17 3.31
CA ILE A 65 11.35 -4.83 1.89
C ILE A 65 10.19 -3.87 1.65
N VAL A 66 9.02 -4.14 2.23
CA VAL A 66 7.85 -3.28 2.08
C VAL A 66 8.10 -1.91 2.70
N GLY A 67 8.68 -1.85 3.89
CA GLY A 67 9.00 -0.59 4.55
C GLY A 67 9.99 0.26 3.77
N CYS A 68 11.02 -0.36 3.18
CA CYS A 68 11.95 0.34 2.31
C CYS A 68 11.28 0.85 1.04
N ALA A 69 10.38 0.08 0.45
CA ALA A 69 9.61 0.52 -0.71
C ALA A 69 8.70 1.71 -0.37
N GLU A 70 8.02 1.66 0.79
CA GLU A 70 7.22 2.79 1.27
C GLU A 70 8.08 4.05 1.47
N ALA A 71 9.22 3.91 2.13
CA ALA A 71 10.15 5.01 2.36
C ALA A 71 10.64 5.60 1.04
N ASN A 72 10.89 4.76 0.05
CA ASN A 72 11.30 5.21 -1.28
C ASN A 72 10.22 6.06 -1.94
N GLU A 73 8.94 5.70 -1.79
CA GLU A 73 7.82 6.52 -2.30
C GLU A 73 7.78 7.88 -1.60
N VAL A 74 7.96 7.91 -0.29
CA VAL A 74 8.01 9.17 0.47
C VAL A 74 9.13 10.08 -0.03
N ILE A 75 10.32 9.53 -0.27
CA ILE A 75 11.46 10.28 -0.78
C ILE A 75 11.16 10.85 -2.17
N LYS A 76 10.57 10.06 -3.06
CA LYS A 76 10.17 10.54 -4.39
C LYS A 76 9.21 11.72 -4.32
N ILE A 77 8.23 11.63 -3.41
CA ILE A 77 7.23 12.70 -3.22
C ILE A 77 7.91 13.98 -2.71
N ILE A 78 8.75 13.87 -1.69
CA ILE A 78 9.41 15.02 -1.08
C ILE A 78 10.42 15.67 -2.04
N CYS A 79 11.21 14.86 -2.74
CA CYS A 79 12.29 15.34 -3.60
C CYS A 79 11.84 15.62 -5.03
N GLY A 80 10.65 15.22 -5.42
CA GLY A 80 10.07 15.55 -6.73
C GLY A 80 10.74 14.85 -7.90
N TYR A 81 11.06 13.57 -7.78
CA TYR A 81 11.64 12.80 -8.89
C TYR A 81 10.97 11.43 -9.01
N GLY A 82 11.22 10.78 -10.15
CA GLY A 82 10.75 9.45 -10.42
C GLY A 82 9.25 9.38 -10.65
N GLU A 83 8.72 8.18 -10.66
CA GLU A 83 7.29 7.91 -10.83
C GLU A 83 6.71 7.40 -9.52
N VAL A 84 5.79 8.17 -8.94
CA VAL A 84 5.08 7.79 -7.71
C VAL A 84 4.04 6.71 -8.03
N LEU A 85 3.83 5.78 -7.11
CA LEU A 85 2.82 4.71 -7.25
C LEU A 85 1.38 5.24 -7.03
N VAL A 86 1.02 6.27 -7.75
CA VAL A 86 -0.35 6.82 -7.72
C VAL A 86 -1.23 6.03 -8.69
N ASP A 87 -2.43 5.69 -8.26
CA ASP A 87 -3.39 4.87 -9.03
C ASP A 87 -2.84 3.51 -9.45
N ARG A 88 -1.86 3.01 -8.73
CA ARG A 88 -1.21 1.71 -8.98
C ARG A 88 -0.93 1.01 -7.66
N LEU A 89 -1.02 -0.31 -7.67
CA LEU A 89 -0.64 -1.16 -6.55
C LEU A 89 0.57 -2.00 -6.96
N TRP A 90 1.69 -1.79 -6.29
CA TRP A 90 2.89 -2.61 -6.47
C TRP A 90 2.82 -3.80 -5.51
N GLN A 91 3.10 -4.99 -6.01
CA GLN A 91 3.08 -6.22 -5.22
C GLN A 91 4.37 -7.01 -5.42
N ILE A 92 4.79 -7.71 -4.37
CA ILE A 92 5.93 -8.62 -4.42
C ILE A 92 5.58 -9.93 -3.73
N ASP A 93 5.97 -11.05 -4.36
CA ASP A 93 5.95 -12.38 -3.76
C ASP A 93 7.38 -12.77 -3.46
N LEU A 94 7.74 -12.84 -2.18
CA LEU A 94 9.12 -13.15 -1.77
C LEU A 94 9.51 -14.59 -1.97
N LYS A 95 8.57 -15.50 -2.17
CA LYS A 95 8.89 -16.90 -2.47
C LYS A 95 9.46 -17.06 -3.87
N THR A 96 9.02 -16.22 -4.80
CA THR A 96 9.42 -16.28 -6.20
C THR A 96 10.24 -15.08 -6.65
N MET A 97 10.26 -14.01 -5.84
CA MET A 97 10.82 -12.69 -6.15
C MET A 97 10.12 -12.02 -7.35
N VAL A 98 8.94 -12.48 -7.69
CA VAL A 98 8.13 -11.86 -8.76
C VAL A 98 7.49 -10.59 -8.21
N THR A 99 7.61 -9.51 -8.97
CA THR A 99 6.92 -8.24 -8.69
C THR A 99 5.98 -7.92 -9.84
N TYR A 100 4.87 -7.27 -9.52
CA TYR A 100 3.94 -6.79 -10.53
C TYR A 100 3.19 -5.58 -10.01
N THR A 101 2.71 -4.77 -10.95
CA THR A 101 2.00 -3.53 -10.65
C THR A 101 0.63 -3.60 -11.31
N ILE A 102 -0.41 -3.34 -10.53
CA ILE A 102 -1.80 -3.37 -10.97
C ILE A 102 -2.33 -1.93 -11.03
N SER A 103 -2.99 -1.57 -12.13
CA SER A 103 -3.70 -0.30 -12.23
C SER A 103 -4.98 -0.34 -11.42
N LEU A 104 -5.23 0.70 -10.67
CA LEU A 104 -6.44 0.84 -9.86
C LEU A 104 -7.56 1.57 -10.62
#